data_12e0517d7cfb49370be13bb37e2728b6
#
_entry.id   12e0517d7cfb49370be13bb37e2728b6
#
_cell.length_a   1.000
_cell.length_b   1.000
_cell.length_c   1.000
_cell.angle_alpha   90.00
_cell.angle_beta   90.00
_cell.angle_gamma   90.00
#
_symmetry.space_group_name_H-M   'P 1'
#
loop_
_entity.id
_entity.type
_entity.pdbx_description
1 polymer ?
#
loop_
_entity_poly.entity_id
_entity_poly.type
_entity_poly.pdbx_seq_one_letter_code
_entity_poly.pdbx_strand_id
1 'polypeptide(L)'
;MPNIASADIRVEERVGQLLVEEFEPESLLVQATEGGSFLYAKAKGVVLEGMRVDSISVFAMMKEPPHNISGKDVYELADLIHMARAEVVLLKKDVDGYCSTAVEDVKGFTNLEVDFSSDKITVNGTYTAKFLFTFNIRMMAKAKLGFINGDFSLVDTEFFVNGMKQSEYLTEKLLKEINPLIKREKIPFPVNINNIVVTEDKIVVTGRPKPLQGDSLRVWKYAKN
;
A
#
# COMPACT_ATOMS: atom_id res chain seq x y z
N MET A 1 -27.74 -37.05 20.29
CA MET A 1 -26.88 -35.90 20.51
C MET A 1 -27.39 -34.78 19.63
N PRO A 2 -27.77 -33.62 20.15
CA PRO A 2 -28.21 -32.53 19.30
C PRO A 2 -27.04 -32.03 18.46
N ASN A 3 -27.29 -32.00 17.17
CA ASN A 3 -26.40 -31.39 16.15
C ASN A 3 -26.33 -29.91 16.51
N ILE A 4 -25.17 -29.45 17.04
CA ILE A 4 -24.87 -28.02 17.19
C ILE A 4 -24.71 -27.55 15.76
N ALA A 5 -25.78 -26.97 15.20
CA ALA A 5 -25.69 -26.22 13.95
C ALA A 5 -24.58 -25.19 14.13
N SER A 6 -23.50 -25.31 13.35
CA SER A 6 -22.49 -24.28 13.25
C SER A 6 -23.22 -22.98 12.94
N ALA A 7 -23.20 -22.03 13.87
CA ALA A 7 -23.77 -20.71 13.64
C ALA A 7 -23.19 -20.19 12.32
N ASP A 8 -24.09 -19.88 11.38
CA ASP A 8 -23.71 -19.40 10.05
C ASP A 8 -23.03 -18.03 10.26
N ILE A 9 -21.68 -18.04 10.34
CA ILE A 9 -20.91 -16.82 10.59
C ILE A 9 -21.18 -15.89 9.42
N ARG A 10 -21.62 -14.68 9.73
CA ARG A 10 -21.95 -13.68 8.72
C ARG A 10 -20.72 -13.29 7.91
N VAL A 11 -20.89 -13.06 6.61
CA VAL A 11 -19.81 -12.77 5.66
C VAL A 11 -18.91 -11.63 6.13
N GLU A 12 -19.51 -10.52 6.60
CA GLU A 12 -18.76 -9.35 7.06
C GLU A 12 -17.91 -9.62 8.30
N GLU A 13 -18.39 -10.48 9.19
CA GLU A 13 -17.68 -10.89 10.39
C GLU A 13 -16.50 -11.82 10.03
N ARG A 14 -16.76 -12.80 9.18
CA ARG A 14 -15.73 -13.75 8.74
C ARG A 14 -14.59 -13.06 7.99
N VAL A 15 -14.94 -12.20 7.02
CA VAL A 15 -13.95 -11.37 6.29
C VAL A 15 -13.22 -10.46 7.27
N GLY A 16 -13.91 -9.87 8.23
CA GLY A 16 -13.31 -9.01 9.24
C GLY A 16 -12.30 -9.75 10.11
N GLN A 17 -12.64 -10.94 10.61
CA GLN A 17 -11.73 -11.77 11.41
C GLN A 17 -10.48 -12.14 10.61
N LEU A 18 -10.63 -12.60 9.37
CA LEU A 18 -9.52 -12.92 8.48
C LEU A 18 -8.57 -11.74 8.27
N LEU A 19 -9.11 -10.54 8.00
CA LEU A 19 -8.30 -9.34 7.80
C LEU A 19 -7.61 -8.88 9.09
N VAL A 20 -8.22 -9.08 10.27
CA VAL A 20 -7.57 -8.78 11.56
C VAL A 20 -6.43 -9.76 11.84
N GLU A 21 -6.63 -11.05 11.59
CA GLU A 21 -5.59 -12.08 11.79
C GLU A 21 -4.38 -11.86 10.88
N GLU A 22 -4.59 -11.44 9.63
CA GLU A 22 -3.51 -11.26 8.67
C GLU A 22 -2.76 -9.93 8.82
N PHE A 23 -3.50 -8.84 9.07
CA PHE A 23 -2.94 -7.49 8.98
C PHE A 23 -2.82 -6.75 10.31
N GLU A 24 -3.39 -7.28 11.39
CA GLU A 24 -3.38 -6.68 12.73
C GLU A 24 -3.67 -5.16 12.76
N PRO A 25 -4.73 -4.66 12.09
CA PRO A 25 -4.99 -3.23 11.99
C PRO A 25 -5.32 -2.61 13.36
N GLU A 26 -5.06 -1.32 13.52
CA GLU A 26 -5.54 -0.55 14.68
C GLU A 26 -7.08 -0.49 14.73
N SER A 27 -7.71 -0.39 13.56
CA SER A 27 -9.16 -0.51 13.43
C SER A 27 -9.57 -1.02 12.06
N LEU A 28 -10.72 -1.70 12.00
CA LEU A 28 -11.28 -2.26 10.77
C LEU A 28 -12.79 -2.07 10.75
N LEU A 29 -13.30 -1.62 9.61
CA LEU A 29 -14.72 -1.62 9.25
C LEU A 29 -14.90 -2.53 8.05
N VAL A 30 -15.83 -3.48 8.13
CA VAL A 30 -16.26 -4.30 7.01
C VAL A 30 -17.77 -4.12 6.80
N GLN A 31 -18.17 -3.86 5.58
CA GLN A 31 -19.55 -3.79 5.14
C GLN A 31 -19.79 -4.84 4.05
N ALA A 32 -20.92 -5.51 4.10
CA ALA A 32 -21.37 -6.46 3.08
C ALA A 32 -22.82 -6.22 2.71
N THR A 33 -23.18 -6.46 1.46
CA THR A 33 -24.59 -6.67 1.07
C THR A 33 -25.09 -7.99 1.65
N GLU A 34 -26.39 -8.14 1.80
CA GLU A 34 -27.01 -9.34 2.41
C GLU A 34 -26.56 -10.65 1.74
N GLY A 35 -26.44 -10.67 0.42
CA GLY A 35 -25.91 -11.82 -0.32
C GLY A 35 -24.39 -11.89 -0.45
N GLY A 36 -23.62 -10.97 0.15
CA GLY A 36 -22.16 -10.97 0.07
C GLY A 36 -21.56 -10.66 -1.32
N SER A 37 -22.37 -10.22 -2.29
CA SER A 37 -21.92 -9.91 -3.65
C SER A 37 -21.03 -8.66 -3.73
N PHE A 38 -21.19 -7.75 -2.78
CA PHE A 38 -20.36 -6.55 -2.63
C PHE A 38 -19.82 -6.44 -1.22
N LEU A 39 -18.55 -6.11 -1.13
CA LEU A 39 -17.84 -5.86 0.12
C LEU A 39 -17.19 -4.49 0.08
N TYR A 40 -17.14 -3.84 1.24
CA TYR A 40 -16.28 -2.70 1.49
C TYR A 40 -15.55 -2.93 2.79
N ALA A 41 -14.23 -2.76 2.75
CA ALA A 41 -13.38 -2.82 3.94
C ALA A 41 -12.57 -1.53 4.06
N LYS A 42 -12.42 -1.03 5.29
CA LYS A 42 -11.53 0.07 5.61
C LYS A 42 -10.74 -0.25 6.86
N ALA A 43 -9.44 -0.49 6.69
CA ALA A 43 -8.48 -0.71 7.75
C ALA A 43 -7.68 0.57 8.03
N LYS A 44 -7.28 0.80 9.28
CA LYS A 44 -6.36 1.85 9.68
C LYS A 44 -5.18 1.27 10.44
N GLY A 45 -4.01 1.90 10.28
CA GLY A 45 -2.81 1.54 11.03
C GLY A 45 -2.32 0.13 10.75
N VAL A 46 -2.31 -0.26 9.48
CA VAL A 46 -1.76 -1.55 9.02
C VAL A 46 -0.27 -1.42 8.82
N VAL A 47 0.52 -2.42 9.24
CA VAL A 47 1.95 -2.49 8.96
C VAL A 47 2.20 -3.49 7.83
N LEU A 48 2.74 -3.03 6.71
CA LEU A 48 3.09 -3.84 5.55
C LEU A 48 4.61 -3.77 5.31
N GLU A 49 5.28 -4.90 5.39
CA GLU A 49 6.74 -4.99 5.19
C GLU A 49 7.52 -3.96 6.02
N GLY A 50 7.09 -3.72 7.27
CA GLY A 50 7.71 -2.76 8.20
C GLY A 50 7.27 -1.31 8.04
N MET A 51 6.52 -0.95 6.98
CA MET A 51 5.98 0.39 6.78
C MET A 51 4.55 0.48 7.30
N ARG A 52 4.27 1.48 8.16
CA ARG A 52 2.91 1.78 8.60
C ARG A 52 2.13 2.49 7.50
N VAL A 53 0.97 1.95 7.18
CA VAL A 53 -0.03 2.52 6.26
C VAL A 53 -1.14 3.13 7.10
N ASP A 54 -1.42 4.42 6.91
CA ASP A 54 -2.46 5.12 7.68
C ASP A 54 -3.84 4.52 7.46
N SER A 55 -4.22 4.34 6.21
CA SER A 55 -5.46 3.64 5.89
C SER A 55 -5.42 2.93 4.54
N ILE A 56 -6.14 1.80 4.49
CA ILE A 56 -6.43 1.05 3.27
C ILE A 56 -7.95 0.91 3.20
N SER A 57 -8.54 1.32 2.08
CA SER A 57 -9.96 1.11 1.79
C SER A 57 -10.10 0.29 0.51
N VAL A 58 -10.95 -0.71 0.52
CA VAL A 58 -11.23 -1.56 -0.65
C VAL A 58 -12.74 -1.72 -0.82
N PHE A 59 -13.22 -1.43 -2.00
CA PHE A 59 -14.54 -1.86 -2.47
C PHE A 59 -14.33 -3.03 -3.43
N ALA A 60 -15.01 -4.13 -3.22
CA ALA A 60 -14.91 -5.33 -4.04
C ALA A 60 -16.28 -5.81 -4.51
N MET A 61 -16.37 -6.19 -5.78
CA MET A 61 -17.43 -6.98 -6.35
C MET A 61 -16.95 -8.44 -6.41
N MET A 62 -17.71 -9.34 -5.82
CA MET A 62 -17.34 -10.74 -5.71
C MET A 62 -17.83 -11.55 -6.91
N LYS A 63 -17.08 -12.55 -7.37
CA LYS A 63 -17.50 -13.56 -8.37
C LYS A 63 -18.62 -14.41 -7.80
N GLU A 64 -18.48 -14.78 -6.53
CA GLU A 64 -19.43 -15.52 -5.73
C GLU A 64 -19.36 -15.08 -4.27
N PRO A 65 -20.43 -15.20 -3.50
CA PRO A 65 -20.41 -14.83 -2.09
C PRO A 65 -19.38 -15.66 -1.30
N PRO A 66 -18.60 -15.06 -0.42
CA PRO A 66 -17.53 -15.73 0.32
C PRO A 66 -18.06 -16.53 1.53
N HIS A 67 -19.10 -17.36 1.32
CA HIS A 67 -19.70 -18.17 2.39
C HIS A 67 -18.81 -19.34 2.85
N ASN A 68 -17.96 -19.84 1.96
CA ASN A 68 -17.16 -21.06 2.14
C ASN A 68 -15.64 -20.79 2.20
N ILE A 69 -15.22 -19.60 2.53
CA ILE A 69 -13.80 -19.36 2.79
C ILE A 69 -13.43 -20.23 3.99
N SER A 70 -12.50 -21.16 3.80
CA SER A 70 -12.09 -22.13 4.84
C SER A 70 -11.35 -21.47 6.01
N GLY A 71 -11.11 -20.18 5.91
CA GLY A 71 -10.90 -19.27 7.03
C GLY A 71 -9.47 -19.13 7.53
N LYS A 72 -8.47 -19.30 6.68
CA LYS A 72 -7.09 -19.00 7.11
C LYS A 72 -6.24 -18.26 6.08
N ASP A 73 -6.77 -17.95 4.89
CA ASP A 73 -5.95 -17.36 3.83
C ASP A 73 -6.67 -16.19 3.15
N VAL A 74 -6.07 -15.01 3.26
CA VAL A 74 -6.54 -13.80 2.57
C VAL A 74 -6.47 -13.96 1.04
N TYR A 75 -5.63 -14.84 0.54
CA TYR A 75 -5.52 -15.12 -0.90
C TYR A 75 -6.74 -15.85 -1.43
N GLU A 76 -7.37 -16.74 -0.65
CA GLU A 76 -8.66 -17.35 -1.02
C GLU A 76 -9.76 -16.29 -1.23
N LEU A 77 -9.78 -15.26 -0.36
CA LEU A 77 -10.69 -14.12 -0.53
C LEU A 77 -10.36 -13.32 -1.80
N ALA A 78 -9.07 -13.11 -2.08
CA ALA A 78 -8.62 -12.39 -3.26
C ALA A 78 -9.04 -13.08 -4.57
N ASP A 79 -9.00 -14.42 -4.63
CA ASP A 79 -9.42 -15.21 -5.77
C ASP A 79 -10.93 -15.09 -6.08
N LEU A 80 -11.75 -14.80 -5.08
CA LEU A 80 -13.18 -14.55 -5.25
C LEU A 80 -13.52 -13.14 -5.75
N ILE A 81 -12.54 -12.24 -5.81
CA ILE A 81 -12.77 -10.87 -6.29
C ILE A 81 -12.87 -10.86 -7.82
N HIS A 82 -13.99 -10.36 -8.34
CA HIS A 82 -14.16 -10.09 -9.77
C HIS A 82 -13.53 -8.74 -10.15
N MET A 83 -13.76 -7.72 -9.35
CA MET A 83 -13.23 -6.37 -9.55
C MET A 83 -13.12 -5.65 -8.20
N ALA A 84 -12.06 -4.90 -8.01
CA ALA A 84 -11.92 -4.05 -6.84
C ALA A 84 -11.53 -2.61 -7.20
N ARG A 85 -11.85 -1.68 -6.31
CA ARG A 85 -11.30 -0.32 -6.24
C ARG A 85 -10.65 -0.18 -4.89
N ALA A 86 -9.44 0.35 -4.86
CA ALA A 86 -8.71 0.52 -3.61
C ALA A 86 -8.26 1.98 -3.43
N GLU A 87 -8.03 2.33 -2.18
CA GLU A 87 -7.35 3.55 -1.79
C GLU A 87 -6.37 3.22 -0.67
N VAL A 88 -5.15 3.72 -0.81
CA VAL A 88 -4.08 3.60 0.18
C VAL A 88 -3.61 4.99 0.53
N VAL A 89 -3.51 5.29 1.82
CA VAL A 89 -3.01 6.56 2.35
C VAL A 89 -1.73 6.29 3.14
N LEU A 90 -0.64 6.94 2.72
CA LEU A 90 0.65 6.93 3.40
C LEU A 90 0.91 8.34 3.96
N LEU A 91 1.13 8.47 5.26
CA LEU A 91 1.51 9.74 5.85
C LEU A 91 3.02 9.95 5.75
N LYS A 92 3.45 11.21 5.56
CA LYS A 92 4.87 11.57 5.51
C LYS A 92 5.64 11.04 6.70
N LYS A 93 5.12 11.20 7.91
CA LYS A 93 5.76 10.70 9.14
C LYS A 93 6.02 9.20 9.15
N ASP A 94 5.10 8.40 8.56
CA ASP A 94 5.23 6.95 8.52
C ASP A 94 6.27 6.52 7.47
N VAL A 95 6.34 7.24 6.34
CA VAL A 95 7.37 7.05 5.31
C VAL A 95 8.74 7.46 5.84
N ASP A 96 8.85 8.60 6.52
CA ASP A 96 10.10 9.06 7.16
C ASP A 96 10.60 8.04 8.19
N GLY A 97 9.69 7.52 9.04
CA GLY A 97 10.00 6.47 10.01
C GLY A 97 10.53 5.20 9.34
N TYR A 98 9.86 4.74 8.29
CA TYR A 98 10.30 3.59 7.52
C TYR A 98 11.66 3.81 6.86
N CYS A 99 11.87 4.94 6.19
CA CYS A 99 13.16 5.27 5.58
C CYS A 99 14.30 5.32 6.59
N SER A 100 14.04 5.83 7.78
CA SER A 100 15.05 5.90 8.85
C SER A 100 15.51 4.51 9.32
N THR A 101 14.62 3.53 9.34
CA THR A 101 14.94 2.14 9.73
C THR A 101 15.47 1.31 8.56
N ALA A 102 14.90 1.47 7.36
CA ALA A 102 15.31 0.73 6.17
C ALA A 102 16.74 1.06 5.70
N VAL A 103 17.26 2.24 6.07
CA VAL A 103 18.65 2.62 5.77
C VAL A 103 19.68 1.70 6.38
N GLU A 104 19.40 1.13 7.55
CA GLU A 104 20.31 0.19 8.23
C GLU A 104 20.58 -1.05 7.37
N ASP A 105 19.65 -1.43 6.50
CA ASP A 105 19.74 -2.60 5.61
C ASP A 105 20.40 -2.29 4.25
N VAL A 106 20.51 -1.01 3.86
CA VAL A 106 21.09 -0.60 2.56
C VAL A 106 22.56 -0.23 2.73
N LYS A 107 23.45 -1.16 2.39
CA LYS A 107 24.89 -0.97 2.54
C LYS A 107 25.38 0.34 1.93
N GLY A 108 25.99 1.17 2.77
CA GLY A 108 26.66 2.41 2.37
C GLY A 108 25.77 3.64 2.30
N PHE A 109 24.45 3.52 2.45
CA PHE A 109 23.55 4.66 2.55
C PHE A 109 23.32 5.07 4.01
N THR A 110 23.26 6.37 4.25
CA THR A 110 22.91 6.96 5.54
C THR A 110 22.07 8.22 5.33
N ASN A 111 21.35 8.65 6.36
CA ASN A 111 20.56 9.88 6.37
C ASN A 111 19.57 9.97 5.19
N LEU A 112 18.75 8.92 4.99
CA LEU A 112 17.65 9.01 4.05
C LEU A 112 16.55 9.88 4.64
N GLU A 113 16.20 10.94 3.93
CA GLU A 113 15.13 11.87 4.23
C GLU A 113 14.19 11.94 3.03
N VAL A 114 12.89 11.91 3.27
CA VAL A 114 11.89 12.00 2.21
C VAL A 114 11.04 13.24 2.42
N ASP A 115 11.01 14.12 1.43
CA ASP A 115 10.14 15.28 1.42
C ASP A 115 9.05 15.14 0.37
N PHE A 116 7.85 15.53 0.75
CA PHE A 116 6.71 15.61 -0.15
C PHE A 116 6.44 17.08 -0.51
N SER A 117 6.22 17.34 -1.78
CA SER A 117 5.75 18.62 -2.28
C SER A 117 4.59 18.38 -3.22
N SER A 118 3.91 19.44 -3.66
CA SER A 118 2.81 19.30 -4.62
C SER A 118 3.25 18.47 -5.81
N ASP A 119 2.65 17.29 -5.96
CA ASP A 119 2.85 16.29 -7.04
C ASP A 119 4.23 15.60 -7.10
N LYS A 120 5.18 15.91 -6.22
CA LYS A 120 6.55 15.35 -6.25
C LYS A 120 6.99 14.82 -4.90
N ILE A 121 7.89 13.85 -4.96
CA ILE A 121 8.68 13.40 -3.81
C ILE A 121 10.14 13.76 -4.04
N THR A 122 10.83 14.14 -2.97
CA THR A 122 12.27 14.35 -2.97
C THR A 122 12.88 13.40 -1.95
N VAL A 123 13.85 12.60 -2.38
CA VAL A 123 14.60 11.69 -1.51
C VAL A 123 16.02 12.19 -1.44
N ASN A 124 16.50 12.50 -0.24
CA ASN A 124 17.88 12.86 0.05
C ASN A 124 18.57 11.71 0.77
N GLY A 125 19.86 11.52 0.51
CA GLY A 125 20.65 10.52 1.21
C GLY A 125 22.14 10.75 1.03
N THR A 126 22.94 10.11 1.87
CA THR A 126 24.40 10.10 1.76
C THR A 126 24.86 8.68 1.50
N TYR A 127 25.61 8.49 0.43
CA TYR A 127 26.28 7.24 0.13
C TYR A 127 27.74 7.32 0.56
N THR A 128 28.17 6.39 1.40
CA THR A 128 29.57 6.29 1.86
C THR A 128 30.31 5.24 1.06
N ALA A 129 31.13 5.68 0.13
CA ALA A 129 32.04 4.82 -0.62
C ALA A 129 33.37 4.67 0.15
N LYS A 130 33.78 3.41 0.36
CA LYS A 130 35.09 3.06 0.95
C LYS A 130 35.97 2.45 -0.12
N PHE A 131 37.07 3.14 -0.45
CA PHE A 131 38.12 2.63 -1.33
C PHE A 131 39.45 2.71 -0.61
N LEU A 132 40.41 3.52 -1.05
CA LEU A 132 41.62 3.89 -0.27
C LEU A 132 41.33 4.94 0.81
N PHE A 133 40.27 5.72 0.58
CA PHE A 133 39.76 6.75 1.50
C PHE A 133 38.24 6.60 1.60
N THR A 134 37.62 7.19 2.63
CA THR A 134 36.18 7.25 2.78
C THR A 134 35.64 8.52 2.11
N PHE A 135 34.70 8.35 1.18
CA PHE A 135 34.03 9.46 0.49
C PHE A 135 32.55 9.47 0.83
N ASN A 136 32.05 10.62 1.22
CA ASN A 136 30.61 10.83 1.42
C ASN A 136 30.04 11.53 0.18
N ILE A 137 29.13 10.88 -0.49
CA ILE A 137 28.49 11.34 -1.72
C ILE A 137 27.05 11.68 -1.36
N ARG A 138 26.68 12.96 -1.45
CA ARG A 138 25.28 13.38 -1.29
C ARG A 138 24.51 13.05 -2.55
N MET A 139 23.43 12.32 -2.39
CA MET A 139 22.52 11.97 -3.47
C MET A 139 21.14 12.56 -3.20
N MET A 140 20.50 13.08 -4.23
CA MET A 140 19.13 13.56 -4.18
C MET A 140 18.41 13.09 -5.44
N ALA A 141 17.20 12.58 -5.25
CA ALA A 141 16.28 12.26 -6.32
C ALA A 141 15.00 13.09 -6.16
N LYS A 142 14.54 13.73 -7.24
CA LYS A 142 13.23 14.37 -7.33
C LYS A 142 12.42 13.63 -8.37
N ALA A 143 11.24 13.16 -8.00
CA ALA A 143 10.42 12.37 -8.90
C ALA A 143 8.93 12.60 -8.65
N LYS A 144 8.10 12.27 -9.65
CA LYS A 144 6.68 12.03 -9.46
C LYS A 144 6.43 10.53 -9.29
N LEU A 145 5.31 10.21 -8.66
CA LEU A 145 4.78 8.85 -8.64
C LEU A 145 3.77 8.70 -9.77
N GLY A 146 3.84 7.60 -10.48
CA GLY A 146 2.95 7.33 -11.61
C GLY A 146 2.78 5.85 -11.89
N PHE A 147 1.98 5.54 -12.91
CA PHE A 147 1.81 4.18 -13.41
C PHE A 147 2.43 4.07 -14.79
N ILE A 148 3.32 3.08 -14.98
CA ILE A 148 3.89 2.70 -16.26
C ILE A 148 3.41 1.27 -16.55
N ASN A 149 2.61 1.09 -17.59
CA ASN A 149 2.02 -0.22 -17.94
C ASN A 149 1.22 -0.88 -16.80
N GLY A 150 0.71 -0.08 -15.86
CA GLY A 150 0.00 -0.55 -14.68
C GLY A 150 0.87 -0.79 -13.45
N ASP A 151 2.18 -0.72 -13.57
CA ASP A 151 3.14 -0.80 -12.48
C ASP A 151 3.34 0.56 -11.80
N PHE A 152 3.45 0.56 -10.48
CA PHE A 152 3.74 1.77 -9.71
C PHE A 152 5.22 2.13 -9.84
N SER A 153 5.53 3.33 -10.32
CA SER A 153 6.88 3.72 -10.73
C SER A 153 7.19 5.18 -10.44
N LEU A 154 8.48 5.49 -10.37
CA LEU A 154 8.98 6.87 -10.44
C LEU A 154 8.94 7.36 -11.88
N VAL A 155 8.38 8.55 -12.08
CA VAL A 155 8.30 9.24 -13.38
C VAL A 155 8.82 10.67 -13.23
N ASP A 156 9.14 11.34 -14.33
CA ASP A 156 9.65 12.72 -14.34
C ASP A 156 10.80 12.92 -13.33
N THR A 157 11.75 11.99 -13.31
CA THR A 157 12.77 11.91 -12.28
C THR A 157 14.02 12.71 -12.65
N GLU A 158 14.57 13.41 -11.67
CA GLU A 158 15.85 14.10 -11.73
C GLU A 158 16.76 13.59 -10.62
N PHE A 159 17.99 13.18 -10.96
CA PHE A 159 19.02 12.82 -9.99
C PHE A 159 20.09 13.90 -9.85
N PHE A 160 20.56 14.09 -8.63
CA PHE A 160 21.63 15.01 -8.29
C PHE A 160 22.68 14.29 -7.45
N VAL A 161 23.94 14.55 -7.76
CA VAL A 161 25.09 14.04 -7.00
C VAL A 161 25.92 15.25 -6.56
N ASN A 162 26.12 15.41 -5.26
CA ASN A 162 26.79 16.59 -4.67
C ASN A 162 26.22 17.92 -5.18
N GLY A 163 24.88 17.98 -5.37
CA GLY A 163 24.17 19.16 -5.85
C GLY A 163 24.20 19.36 -7.38
N MET A 164 24.94 18.55 -8.13
CA MET A 164 24.98 18.62 -9.59
C MET A 164 23.96 17.70 -10.21
N LYS A 165 23.09 18.24 -11.06
CA LYS A 165 22.10 17.46 -11.84
C LYS A 165 22.84 16.48 -12.76
N GLN A 166 22.41 15.25 -12.74
CA GLN A 166 22.98 14.19 -13.58
C GLN A 166 22.37 14.21 -14.97
N SER A 167 23.09 13.63 -15.94
CA SER A 167 22.60 13.49 -17.30
C SER A 167 21.37 12.60 -17.38
N GLU A 168 20.55 12.81 -18.39
CA GLU A 168 19.37 11.99 -18.67
C GLU A 168 19.74 10.52 -18.81
N TYR A 169 20.83 10.21 -19.52
CA TYR A 169 21.34 8.84 -19.68
C TYR A 169 21.63 8.15 -18.32
N LEU A 170 22.27 8.84 -17.38
CA LEU A 170 22.54 8.28 -16.06
C LEU A 170 21.26 8.14 -15.24
N THR A 171 20.37 9.12 -15.32
CA THR A 171 19.04 9.08 -14.69
C THR A 171 18.24 7.87 -15.16
N GLU A 172 18.15 7.65 -16.46
CA GLU A 172 17.46 6.47 -17.02
C GLU A 172 18.08 5.14 -16.59
N LYS A 173 19.42 5.08 -16.53
CA LYS A 173 20.11 3.88 -16.08
C LYS A 173 19.79 3.56 -14.62
N LEU A 174 19.78 4.57 -13.74
CA LEU A 174 19.41 4.41 -12.33
C LEU A 174 17.91 4.02 -12.19
N LEU A 175 17.03 4.64 -12.97
CA LEU A 175 15.60 4.32 -12.96
C LEU A 175 15.32 2.87 -13.36
N LYS A 176 16.08 2.29 -14.27
CA LYS A 176 15.94 0.86 -14.65
C LYS A 176 16.22 -0.10 -13.51
N GLU A 177 17.08 0.30 -12.56
CA GLU A 177 17.37 -0.51 -11.37
C GLU A 177 16.31 -0.35 -10.26
N ILE A 178 15.59 0.80 -10.25
CA ILE A 178 14.64 1.15 -9.19
C ILE A 178 13.20 0.79 -9.59
N ASN A 179 12.83 1.08 -10.85
CA ASN A 179 11.49 0.85 -11.36
C ASN A 179 11.28 -0.60 -11.84
N PRO A 180 10.09 -1.14 -11.68
CA PRO A 180 8.97 -0.55 -10.95
C PRO A 180 9.15 -0.68 -9.43
N LEU A 181 8.63 0.31 -8.67
CA LEU A 181 8.58 0.25 -7.20
C LEU A 181 7.68 -0.90 -6.72
N ILE A 182 6.53 -1.05 -7.38
CA ILE A 182 5.58 -2.16 -7.13
C ILE A 182 5.06 -2.65 -8.49
N LYS A 183 5.24 -3.93 -8.75
CA LYS A 183 4.68 -4.59 -9.94
C LYS A 183 3.20 -4.89 -9.73
N ARG A 184 2.38 -4.64 -10.74
CA ARG A 184 0.95 -4.95 -10.72
C ARG A 184 0.67 -6.43 -10.41
N GLU A 185 1.48 -7.34 -10.90
CA GLU A 185 1.35 -8.78 -10.69
C GLU A 185 1.51 -9.22 -9.23
N LYS A 186 2.12 -8.37 -8.37
CA LYS A 186 2.20 -8.60 -6.93
C LYS A 186 0.90 -8.29 -6.19
N ILE A 187 -0.07 -7.64 -6.85
CA ILE A 187 -1.39 -7.37 -6.25
C ILE A 187 -2.26 -8.59 -6.55
N PRO A 188 -2.71 -9.35 -5.52
CA PRO A 188 -3.31 -10.67 -5.69
C PRO A 188 -4.73 -10.66 -6.30
N PHE A 189 -5.30 -9.49 -6.60
CA PHE A 189 -6.65 -9.36 -7.15
C PHE A 189 -6.74 -8.21 -8.18
N PRO A 190 -7.75 -8.26 -9.08
CA PRO A 190 -7.96 -7.20 -10.06
C PRO A 190 -8.37 -5.90 -9.39
N VAL A 191 -7.41 -5.00 -9.18
CA VAL A 191 -7.66 -3.68 -8.58
C VAL A 191 -7.61 -2.59 -9.63
N ASN A 192 -8.60 -1.70 -9.59
CA ASN A 192 -8.60 -0.47 -10.36
C ASN A 192 -8.08 0.66 -9.48
N ILE A 193 -6.88 1.14 -9.80
CA ILE A 193 -6.24 2.32 -9.22
C ILE A 193 -5.86 3.21 -10.38
N ASN A 194 -6.28 4.46 -10.36
CA ASN A 194 -6.15 5.35 -11.53
C ASN A 194 -5.62 6.74 -11.19
N ASN A 195 -5.36 7.02 -9.92
CA ASN A 195 -4.87 8.33 -9.49
C ASN A 195 -3.90 8.22 -8.33
N ILE A 196 -2.91 9.11 -8.34
CA ILE A 196 -1.96 9.31 -7.26
C ILE A 196 -1.94 10.80 -6.95
N VAL A 197 -2.12 11.14 -5.69
CA VAL A 197 -2.07 12.52 -5.19
C VAL A 197 -0.99 12.58 -4.13
N VAL A 198 -0.01 13.46 -4.33
CA VAL A 198 1.04 13.77 -3.36
C VAL A 198 0.76 15.16 -2.82
N THR A 199 0.67 15.29 -1.50
CA THR A 199 0.59 16.55 -0.77
C THR A 199 1.78 16.64 0.18
N GLU A 200 1.94 17.74 0.88
CA GLU A 200 3.06 17.93 1.83
C GLU A 200 3.07 16.92 2.99
N ASP A 201 1.91 16.37 3.34
CA ASP A 201 1.71 15.50 4.49
C ASP A 201 1.42 14.04 4.17
N LYS A 202 1.04 13.73 2.91
CA LYS A 202 0.63 12.36 2.53
C LYS A 202 0.71 12.06 1.05
N ILE A 203 0.73 10.76 0.75
CA ILE A 203 0.51 10.18 -0.56
C ILE A 203 -0.83 9.43 -0.51
N VAL A 204 -1.70 9.68 -1.49
CA VAL A 204 -2.95 8.95 -1.69
C VAL A 204 -2.92 8.26 -3.05
N VAL A 205 -2.95 6.94 -3.04
CA VAL A 205 -3.08 6.11 -4.25
C VAL A 205 -4.51 5.60 -4.28
N THR A 206 -5.32 5.98 -5.29
CA THR A 206 -6.76 5.73 -5.23
C THR A 206 -7.41 5.35 -6.55
N GLY A 207 -8.33 4.38 -6.50
CA GLY A 207 -9.36 4.06 -7.47
C GLY A 207 -10.74 4.55 -7.02
N ARG A 208 -10.79 5.41 -6.00
CA ARG A 208 -12.01 6.00 -5.43
C ARG A 208 -13.02 4.94 -4.97
N PRO A 209 -12.65 4.05 -4.05
CA PRO A 209 -13.61 3.14 -3.44
C PRO A 209 -14.67 3.95 -2.68
N LYS A 210 -15.90 3.49 -2.72
CA LYS A 210 -17.00 4.10 -1.96
C LYS A 210 -17.54 3.10 -0.97
N PRO A 211 -17.83 3.52 0.29
CA PRO A 211 -18.58 2.69 1.23
C PRO A 211 -19.92 2.28 0.63
N LEU A 212 -20.38 1.11 1.01
CA LEU A 212 -21.72 0.63 0.62
C LEU A 212 -22.79 1.52 1.28
N GLN A 213 -23.91 1.69 0.58
CA GLN A 213 -25.06 2.46 1.04
C GLN A 213 -26.33 1.62 0.91
N GLY A 214 -27.25 1.73 1.86
CA GLY A 214 -28.54 1.01 1.87
C GLY A 214 -28.93 0.51 3.25
N ASP A 215 -30.21 0.23 3.44
CA ASP A 215 -30.80 -0.14 4.74
C ASP A 215 -30.54 -1.61 5.13
N SER A 216 -30.19 -2.47 4.16
CA SER A 216 -29.94 -3.92 4.36
C SER A 216 -28.45 -4.28 4.46
N LEU A 217 -27.59 -3.29 4.77
CA LEU A 217 -26.18 -3.55 4.91
C LEU A 217 -25.85 -4.23 6.23
N ARG A 218 -25.02 -5.25 6.15
CA ARG A 218 -24.37 -5.86 7.31
C ARG A 218 -23.05 -5.18 7.57
N VAL A 219 -22.77 -4.86 8.84
CA VAL A 219 -21.59 -4.11 9.24
C VAL A 219 -20.91 -4.80 10.42
N TRP A 220 -19.62 -4.99 10.31
CA TRP A 220 -18.76 -5.47 11.36
C TRP A 220 -17.62 -4.47 11.62
N LYS A 221 -17.24 -4.32 12.89
CA LYS A 221 -16.21 -3.34 13.31
C LYS A 221 -15.26 -3.98 14.32
N TYR A 222 -14.00 -3.60 14.20
CA TYR A 222 -12.94 -3.96 15.14
C TYR A 222 -12.14 -2.69 15.51
N ALA A 223 -11.70 -2.62 16.74
CA ALA A 223 -10.70 -1.67 17.21
C ALA A 223 -9.76 -2.38 18.19
N LYS A 224 -8.47 -2.18 18.02
CA LYS A 224 -7.43 -2.68 18.93
C LYS A 224 -7.53 -1.88 20.22
N ASN A 225 -7.61 -2.55 21.37
CA ASN A 225 -7.66 -1.93 22.71
C ASN A 225 -6.29 -1.40 23.10
#